data_9999408a99688dae5c0022fe2c146adc
#
_entry.id   9999408a99688dae5c0022fe2c146adc
#
_cell.length_a   1.000
_cell.length_b   1.000
_cell.length_c   1.000
_cell.angle_alpha   90.00
_cell.angle_beta   90.00
_cell.angle_gamma   90.00
#
_symmetry.space_group_name_H-M   'P 1'
#
loop_
_entity.id
_entity.type
_entity.pdbx_description
1 polymer ?
#
loop_
_entity_poly.entity_id
_entity_poly.type
_entity_poly.pdbx_seq_one_letter_code
_entity_poly.pdbx_strand_id
1 'polypeptide(L)'
;MKKIIFFILLINSINSQNLSELTEQNLFRGGNVFLIDKMNSYDLDIDGTPYLNPDFEKGQIIFENGNSYRGQIRIDLVAQNFQIRGKDGKITPIEVNGKVKIQINGDQYKLHAINTTEFGEIGILRECIELDNISLYYFPRKKLQKPIEAGISAPTSGYGKTDNPEWKDDGFYFFEINGKYLEVPTKYKKLLELKIFDEEKLKAFRKKYKLDLRKEGKLIELVKYFNEN
;
A
#
# COMPACT_ATOMS: atom_id res chain seq x y z
N MET A 1 -25.68 60.18 34.18
CA MET A 1 -24.98 58.88 34.43
C MET A 1 -24.82 58.14 33.10
N LYS A 2 -23.63 58.21 32.50
CA LYS A 2 -23.31 57.55 31.21
C LYS A 2 -22.76 56.15 31.53
N LYS A 3 -23.47 55.08 31.15
CA LYS A 3 -23.00 53.69 31.26
C LYS A 3 -22.04 53.40 30.09
N ILE A 4 -20.75 53.23 30.39
CA ILE A 4 -19.74 52.76 29.44
C ILE A 4 -19.87 51.24 29.39
N ILE A 5 -20.31 50.74 28.22
CA ILE A 5 -20.31 49.29 27.94
C ILE A 5 -18.93 48.92 27.41
N PHE A 6 -18.19 48.17 28.22
CA PHE A 6 -16.87 47.65 27.86
C PHE A 6 -17.07 46.38 26.98
N PHE A 7 -16.81 46.50 25.69
CA PHE A 7 -16.90 45.37 24.75
C PHE A 7 -15.57 44.65 24.80
N ILE A 8 -15.52 43.52 25.53
CA ILE A 8 -14.35 42.66 25.55
C ILE A 8 -14.34 41.83 24.25
N LEU A 9 -13.51 42.24 23.29
CA LEU A 9 -13.16 41.45 22.12
C LEU A 9 -12.32 40.27 22.59
N LEU A 10 -12.96 39.08 22.73
CA LEU A 10 -12.27 37.81 22.81
C LEU A 10 -11.62 37.53 21.47
N ILE A 11 -10.35 37.92 21.34
CA ILE A 11 -9.48 37.48 20.23
C ILE A 11 -9.21 35.98 20.49
N ASN A 12 -9.97 35.10 19.84
CA ASN A 12 -9.58 33.72 19.71
C ASN A 12 -8.30 33.65 18.90
N SER A 13 -7.17 33.60 19.60
CA SER A 13 -5.89 33.24 19.01
C SER A 13 -6.06 31.80 18.48
N ILE A 14 -6.31 31.68 17.21
CA ILE A 14 -6.16 30.41 16.49
C ILE A 14 -4.65 30.12 16.58
N ASN A 15 -4.28 29.31 17.56
CA ASN A 15 -2.97 28.70 17.62
C ASN A 15 -2.85 27.83 16.37
N SER A 16 -2.33 28.41 15.31
CA SER A 16 -1.70 27.70 14.22
C SER A 16 -0.54 26.92 14.86
N GLN A 17 -0.82 25.74 15.37
CA GLN A 17 0.22 24.82 15.78
C GLN A 17 1.06 24.57 14.54
N ASN A 18 2.28 25.10 14.56
CA ASN A 18 3.28 24.83 13.56
C ASN A 18 3.45 23.31 13.46
N LEU A 19 2.99 22.74 12.36
CA LEU A 19 3.12 21.32 12.02
C LEU A 19 4.60 20.86 11.93
N SER A 20 5.56 21.77 12.10
CA SER A 20 6.98 21.47 12.16
C SER A 20 7.43 20.74 13.44
N GLU A 21 6.56 20.64 14.45
CA GLU A 21 6.80 19.93 15.71
C GLU A 21 5.88 18.72 15.92
N LEU A 22 5.46 18.07 14.86
CA LEU A 22 5.11 16.66 14.99
C LEU A 22 6.42 15.91 15.27
N THR A 23 6.86 16.01 16.53
CA THR A 23 7.95 15.19 17.03
C THR A 23 7.51 13.75 16.86
N GLU A 24 8.44 12.88 16.49
CA GLU A 24 8.28 11.44 16.37
C GLU A 24 7.41 10.85 17.50
N GLN A 25 7.46 11.42 18.71
CA GLN A 25 6.67 11.04 19.88
C GLN A 25 5.15 11.21 19.72
N ASN A 26 4.67 12.14 18.90
CA ASN A 26 3.23 12.38 18.71
C ASN A 26 2.61 11.48 17.63
N LEU A 27 3.42 10.92 16.73
CA LEU A 27 3.01 9.92 15.76
C LEU A 27 2.81 8.53 16.41
N PHE A 28 3.46 8.27 17.56
CA PHE A 28 3.52 6.95 18.20
C PHE A 28 2.56 6.75 19.37
N ARG A 29 1.75 7.73 19.76
CA ARG A 29 0.88 7.65 20.96
C ARG A 29 -0.38 6.79 20.82
N GLY A 30 -0.55 5.98 19.81
CA GLY A 30 -1.79 5.25 19.58
C GLY A 30 -1.72 3.78 19.18
N GLY A 31 -0.56 3.17 19.08
CA GLY A 31 -0.46 1.79 18.60
C GLY A 31 0.53 0.95 19.40
N ASN A 32 0.19 -0.32 19.60
CA ASN A 32 1.10 -1.30 20.19
C ASN A 32 2.35 -1.43 19.30
N VAL A 33 3.49 -1.08 19.85
CA VAL A 33 4.79 -1.24 19.21
C VAL A 33 5.09 -2.75 19.12
N PHE A 34 4.79 -3.37 18.00
CA PHE A 34 5.44 -4.63 17.65
C PHE A 34 6.85 -4.30 17.18
N LEU A 35 7.79 -4.32 18.11
CA LEU A 35 9.22 -4.35 17.79
C LEU A 35 9.46 -5.60 16.93
N ILE A 36 9.53 -5.38 15.62
CA ILE A 36 9.86 -6.46 14.69
C ILE A 36 11.35 -6.70 14.83
N ASP A 37 11.67 -7.75 15.58
CA ASP A 37 13.01 -8.35 15.70
C ASP A 37 13.49 -8.95 14.36
N LYS A 38 12.95 -8.45 13.24
CA LYS A 38 13.28 -8.88 11.88
C LYS A 38 14.36 -8.05 11.19
N MET A 39 14.99 -7.12 11.89
CA MET A 39 16.07 -6.32 11.29
C MET A 39 17.31 -7.15 10.90
N ASN A 40 17.45 -8.37 11.41
CA ASN A 40 18.63 -9.21 11.13
C ASN A 40 18.60 -9.96 9.79
N SER A 41 17.52 -9.87 9.01
CA SER A 41 17.47 -10.55 7.70
C SER A 41 18.06 -9.74 6.54
N TYR A 42 18.47 -8.49 6.79
CA TYR A 42 19.08 -7.61 5.78
C TYR A 42 20.62 -7.70 5.71
N ASP A 43 21.24 -8.48 6.62
CA ASP A 43 22.71 -8.70 6.63
C ASP A 43 23.16 -9.76 5.62
N LEU A 44 22.23 -10.40 4.90
CA LEU A 44 22.56 -11.31 3.82
C LEU A 44 22.82 -10.50 2.55
N ASP A 45 23.79 -10.92 1.76
CA ASP A 45 24.04 -10.39 0.41
C ASP A 45 22.87 -10.82 -0.51
N ILE A 46 21.83 -9.99 -0.54
CA ILE A 46 20.57 -10.24 -1.25
C ILE A 46 20.47 -9.24 -2.40
N ASP A 47 20.33 -9.75 -3.61
CA ASP A 47 20.12 -8.93 -4.80
C ASP A 47 18.75 -8.25 -4.78
N GLY A 48 18.72 -7.01 -5.29
CA GLY A 48 17.50 -6.21 -5.32
C GLY A 48 17.20 -5.48 -4.02
N THR A 49 15.92 -5.21 -3.75
CA THR A 49 15.50 -4.40 -2.58
C THR A 49 14.17 -4.88 -2.00
N PRO A 50 14.01 -4.88 -0.67
CA PRO A 50 12.74 -5.20 -0.01
C PRO A 50 11.72 -4.07 -0.11
N TYR A 51 12.13 -2.91 -0.58
CA TYR A 51 11.29 -1.72 -0.66
C TYR A 51 10.52 -1.65 -1.99
N LEU A 52 9.41 -0.88 -2.01
CA LEU A 52 8.72 -0.55 -3.25
C LEU A 52 9.66 0.20 -4.20
N ASN A 53 10.32 1.23 -3.67
CA ASN A 53 11.41 1.95 -4.30
C ASN A 53 12.60 1.96 -3.34
N PRO A 54 13.83 1.78 -3.81
CA PRO A 54 15.00 1.77 -2.93
C PRO A 54 15.21 3.11 -2.22
N ASP A 55 14.86 4.21 -2.91
CA ASP A 55 15.02 5.56 -2.41
C ASP A 55 13.78 6.07 -1.68
N PHE A 56 14.01 7.04 -0.78
CA PHE A 56 12.93 7.80 -0.17
C PHE A 56 12.38 8.82 -1.15
N GLU A 57 11.06 8.88 -1.28
CA GLU A 57 10.36 9.75 -2.20
C GLU A 57 9.57 10.83 -1.45
N LYS A 58 9.34 11.96 -2.11
CA LYS A 58 8.46 12.99 -1.57
C LYS A 58 7.04 12.45 -1.46
N GLY A 59 6.49 12.51 -0.26
CA GLY A 59 5.15 12.02 0.00
C GLY A 59 4.41 12.85 1.03
N GLN A 60 3.14 12.52 1.21
CA GLN A 60 2.25 13.17 2.17
C GLN A 60 1.48 12.11 2.95
N ILE A 61 1.41 12.28 4.26
CA ILE A 61 0.54 11.52 5.15
C ILE A 61 -0.67 12.39 5.41
N ILE A 62 -1.87 11.87 5.14
CA ILE A 62 -3.14 12.56 5.29
C ILE A 62 -3.94 11.86 6.38
N PHE A 63 -4.21 12.57 7.46
CA PHE A 63 -4.97 12.08 8.59
C PHE A 63 -6.47 12.29 8.39
N GLU A 64 -7.30 11.50 9.05
CA GLU A 64 -8.77 11.56 8.96
C GLU A 64 -9.33 12.95 9.34
N ASN A 65 -8.68 13.65 10.27
CA ASN A 65 -9.05 15.00 10.69
C ASN A 65 -8.68 16.10 9.67
N GLY A 66 -8.16 15.73 8.48
CA GLY A 66 -7.73 16.66 7.42
C GLY A 66 -6.33 17.23 7.60
N ASN A 67 -5.66 16.99 8.74
CA ASN A 67 -4.26 17.37 8.90
C ASN A 67 -3.38 16.55 7.96
N SER A 68 -2.23 17.10 7.57
CA SER A 68 -1.30 16.36 6.74
C SER A 68 0.16 16.69 7.11
N TYR A 69 1.01 15.69 6.90
CA TYR A 69 2.47 15.80 7.02
C TYR A 69 3.11 15.53 5.66
N ARG A 70 4.09 16.36 5.28
CA ARG A 70 4.88 16.18 4.05
C ARG A 70 6.32 15.86 4.40
N GLY A 71 6.87 14.83 3.77
CA GLY A 71 8.23 14.38 4.05
C GLY A 71 8.78 13.40 3.02
N GLN A 72 9.91 12.82 3.37
CA GLN A 72 10.54 11.75 2.62
C GLN A 72 10.00 10.41 3.13
N ILE A 73 9.29 9.68 2.29
CA ILE A 73 8.60 8.43 2.65
C ILE A 73 9.11 7.29 1.78
N ARG A 74 9.20 6.10 2.35
CA ARG A 74 9.50 4.86 1.64
C ARG A 74 8.59 3.76 2.16
N ILE A 75 8.25 2.79 1.31
CA ILE A 75 7.45 1.63 1.67
C ILE A 75 8.34 0.40 1.77
N ASP A 76 8.34 -0.24 2.93
CA ASP A 76 8.94 -1.55 3.15
C ASP A 76 7.88 -2.62 2.87
N LEU A 77 8.07 -3.37 1.77
CA LEU A 77 7.10 -4.39 1.32
C LEU A 77 7.24 -5.73 2.05
N VAL A 78 8.34 -5.93 2.74
CA VAL A 78 8.57 -7.13 3.56
C VAL A 78 8.02 -6.93 4.95
N ALA A 79 8.34 -5.80 5.57
CA ALA A 79 7.83 -5.43 6.89
C ALA A 79 6.39 -4.89 6.86
N GLN A 80 5.84 -4.61 5.66
CA GLN A 80 4.51 -4.01 5.44
C GLN A 80 4.33 -2.74 6.28
N ASN A 81 5.30 -1.84 6.23
CA ASN A 81 5.25 -0.55 6.91
C ASN A 81 5.73 0.60 6.03
N PHE A 82 5.41 1.81 6.47
CA PHE A 82 5.93 3.03 5.89
C PHE A 82 7.09 3.53 6.73
N GLN A 83 8.11 4.05 6.08
CA GLN A 83 9.27 4.64 6.72
C GLN A 83 9.35 6.13 6.38
N ILE A 84 9.61 6.97 7.39
CA ILE A 84 9.90 8.40 7.20
C ILE A 84 11.40 8.62 7.45
N ARG A 85 12.01 9.46 6.62
CA ARG A 85 13.34 9.99 6.89
C ARG A 85 13.20 11.39 7.49
N GLY A 86 13.66 11.54 8.73
CA GLY A 86 13.73 12.82 9.42
C GLY A 86 14.77 13.77 8.81
N LYS A 87 14.73 15.03 9.23
CA LYS A 87 15.72 16.06 8.78
C LYS A 87 17.14 15.74 9.25
N ASP A 88 17.27 14.99 10.33
CA ASP A 88 18.53 14.49 10.90
C ASP A 88 19.04 13.23 10.16
N GLY A 89 18.31 12.76 9.15
CA GLY A 89 18.62 11.55 8.41
C GLY A 89 18.12 10.25 9.06
N LYS A 90 17.59 10.32 10.28
CA LYS A 90 17.07 9.14 10.98
C LYS A 90 15.86 8.58 10.27
N ILE A 91 15.82 7.25 10.14
CA ILE A 91 14.70 6.52 9.53
C ILE A 91 13.82 5.97 10.65
N THR A 92 12.54 6.27 10.57
CA THR A 92 11.54 5.85 11.56
C THR A 92 10.40 5.13 10.84
N PRO A 93 10.10 3.88 11.21
CA PRO A 93 8.91 3.19 10.72
C PRO A 93 7.65 3.87 11.26
N ILE A 94 6.61 3.95 10.43
CA ILE A 94 5.31 4.48 10.82
C ILE A 94 4.33 3.32 10.87
N GLU A 95 3.72 3.11 12.01
CA GLU A 95 2.54 2.28 12.11
C GLU A 95 1.31 3.12 11.76
N VAL A 96 0.68 2.77 10.65
CA VAL A 96 -0.53 3.46 10.18
C VAL A 96 -1.73 2.59 10.53
N ASN A 97 -2.64 3.10 11.33
CA ASN A 97 -3.96 2.50 11.45
C ASN A 97 -4.80 2.91 10.23
N GLY A 98 -5.83 2.16 9.87
CA GLY A 98 -6.65 2.35 8.65
C GLY A 98 -7.30 3.73 8.45
N LYS A 99 -7.01 4.70 9.33
CA LYS A 99 -7.51 6.07 9.28
C LYS A 99 -6.55 7.07 8.62
N VAL A 100 -5.49 6.58 8.02
CA VAL A 100 -4.46 7.41 7.40
C VAL A 100 -4.29 7.00 5.94
N LYS A 101 -4.29 7.99 5.05
CA LYS A 101 -3.90 7.83 3.64
C LYS A 101 -2.48 8.32 3.45
N ILE A 102 -1.70 7.61 2.67
CA ILE A 102 -0.35 8.05 2.31
C ILE A 102 -0.30 8.23 0.80
N GLN A 103 0.17 9.39 0.37
CA GLN A 103 0.35 9.71 -1.03
C GLN A 103 1.84 9.79 -1.36
N ILE A 104 2.29 9.05 -2.37
CA ILE A 104 3.67 9.04 -2.88
C ILE A 104 3.57 9.09 -4.40
N ASN A 105 4.20 10.07 -5.04
CA ASN A 105 4.24 10.22 -6.50
C ASN A 105 2.86 10.22 -7.21
N GLY A 106 1.81 10.63 -6.51
CA GLY A 106 0.44 10.63 -7.04
C GLY A 106 -0.36 9.36 -6.74
N ASP A 107 0.29 8.25 -6.39
CA ASP A 107 -0.37 7.04 -5.92
C ASP A 107 -0.84 7.20 -4.48
N GLN A 108 -2.01 6.66 -4.16
CA GLN A 108 -2.55 6.61 -2.80
C GLN A 108 -2.40 5.21 -2.22
N TYR A 109 -1.91 5.16 -0.98
CA TYR A 109 -1.73 3.94 -0.21
C TYR A 109 -2.51 4.02 1.09
N LYS A 110 -3.10 2.90 1.47
CA LYS A 110 -3.81 2.71 2.73
C LYS A 110 -3.34 1.40 3.37
N LEU A 111 -3.39 1.34 4.70
CA LEU A 111 -3.22 0.10 5.42
C LEU A 111 -4.59 -0.55 5.60
N HIS A 112 -4.75 -1.76 5.13
CA HIS A 112 -6.01 -2.48 5.21
C HIS A 112 -5.86 -3.78 6.00
N ALA A 113 -6.87 -4.11 6.78
CA ALA A 113 -7.02 -5.45 7.32
C ALA A 113 -7.42 -6.38 6.17
N ILE A 114 -6.47 -7.13 5.64
CA ILE A 114 -6.69 -8.12 4.59
C ILE A 114 -6.77 -9.47 5.28
N ASN A 115 -7.98 -9.92 5.53
CA ASN A 115 -8.20 -11.23 6.16
C ASN A 115 -8.05 -12.34 5.11
N THR A 116 -6.81 -12.61 4.72
CA THR A 116 -6.47 -13.74 3.87
C THR A 116 -5.66 -14.76 4.66
N THR A 117 -5.87 -16.04 4.38
CA THR A 117 -5.16 -17.15 5.06
C THR A 117 -3.65 -17.14 4.82
N GLU A 118 -3.17 -16.39 3.82
CA GLU A 118 -1.77 -16.42 3.38
C GLU A 118 -0.93 -15.25 3.91
N PHE A 119 -1.53 -14.08 4.21
CA PHE A 119 -0.77 -12.84 4.41
C PHE A 119 -0.96 -12.19 5.78
N GLY A 120 -1.71 -12.80 6.67
CA GLY A 120 -2.07 -12.18 7.94
C GLY A 120 -3.19 -11.14 7.79
N GLU A 121 -3.34 -10.28 8.79
CA GLU A 121 -4.52 -9.42 8.91
C GLU A 121 -4.34 -8.03 8.30
N ILE A 122 -3.12 -7.59 7.98
CA ILE A 122 -2.83 -6.21 7.61
C ILE A 122 -1.88 -6.15 6.41
N GLY A 123 -2.22 -5.33 5.42
CA GLY A 123 -1.39 -5.09 4.25
C GLY A 123 -1.51 -3.67 3.70
N ILE A 124 -0.44 -3.20 3.08
CA ILE A 124 -0.40 -1.91 2.39
C ILE A 124 -1.00 -2.08 1.01
N LEU A 125 -2.14 -1.46 0.75
CA LEU A 125 -2.80 -1.47 -0.54
C LEU A 125 -2.64 -0.12 -1.25
N ARG A 126 -2.26 -0.17 -2.53
CA ARG A 126 -2.34 0.97 -3.44
C ARG A 126 -3.76 1.02 -4.04
N GLU A 127 -4.38 2.16 -3.96
CA GLU A 127 -5.67 2.42 -4.58
C GLU A 127 -5.50 2.53 -6.11
N CYS A 128 -6.08 1.61 -6.89
CA CYS A 128 -6.11 1.70 -8.33
C CYS A 128 -7.35 2.48 -8.79
N ILE A 129 -8.50 2.20 -8.19
CA ILE A 129 -9.74 2.95 -8.32
C ILE A 129 -10.68 2.61 -7.17
N GLU A 130 -11.29 3.62 -6.55
CA GLU A 130 -12.29 3.49 -5.48
C GLU A 130 -13.66 3.93 -6.03
N LEU A 131 -14.65 3.03 -6.02
CA LEU A 131 -16.02 3.25 -6.50
C LEU A 131 -17.02 2.62 -5.51
N ASP A 132 -18.31 2.96 -5.65
CA ASP A 132 -19.32 2.61 -4.65
C ASP A 132 -19.60 1.11 -4.49
N ASN A 133 -19.65 0.35 -5.59
CA ASN A 133 -19.99 -1.07 -5.55
C ASN A 133 -18.78 -1.97 -5.51
N ILE A 134 -17.80 -1.70 -6.38
CA ILE A 134 -16.59 -2.50 -6.52
C ILE A 134 -15.41 -1.55 -6.67
N SER A 135 -14.41 -1.68 -5.83
CA SER A 135 -13.13 -0.97 -5.92
C SER A 135 -12.01 -1.93 -6.30
N LEU A 136 -10.92 -1.41 -6.83
CA LEU A 136 -9.73 -2.18 -7.19
C LEU A 136 -8.52 -1.64 -6.43
N TYR A 137 -7.82 -2.54 -5.79
CA TYR A 137 -6.58 -2.26 -5.08
C TYR A 137 -5.45 -3.15 -5.58
N TYR A 138 -4.23 -2.63 -5.55
CA TYR A 138 -3.02 -3.40 -5.79
C TYR A 138 -2.29 -3.62 -4.47
N PHE A 139 -1.91 -4.86 -4.19
CA PHE A 139 -1.10 -5.24 -3.05
C PHE A 139 0.36 -5.40 -3.50
N PRO A 140 1.21 -4.38 -3.33
CA PRO A 140 2.62 -4.50 -3.64
C PRO A 140 3.29 -5.41 -2.62
N ARG A 141 4.01 -6.41 -3.10
CA ARG A 141 4.70 -7.38 -2.26
C ARG A 141 6.02 -7.80 -2.89
N LYS A 142 6.98 -8.13 -2.06
CA LYS A 142 8.23 -8.77 -2.44
C LYS A 142 8.31 -10.15 -1.80
N LYS A 143 8.89 -11.10 -2.51
CA LYS A 143 9.29 -12.39 -1.95
C LYS A 143 10.77 -12.64 -2.19
N LEU A 144 11.40 -13.32 -1.24
CA LEU A 144 12.78 -13.75 -1.39
C LEU A 144 12.80 -15.03 -2.22
N GLN A 145 13.41 -14.95 -3.39
CA GLN A 145 13.71 -16.11 -4.22
C GLN A 145 15.09 -16.63 -3.84
N LYS A 146 15.16 -17.84 -3.31
CA LYS A 146 16.43 -18.51 -3.04
C LYS A 146 17.13 -18.88 -4.36
N PRO A 147 18.47 -18.91 -4.39
CA PRO A 147 19.21 -19.45 -5.52
C PRO A 147 18.71 -20.85 -5.87
N ILE A 148 18.63 -21.16 -7.15
CA ILE A 148 18.36 -22.51 -7.58
C ILE A 148 19.65 -23.32 -7.28
N GLU A 149 19.59 -24.22 -6.30
CA GLU A 149 20.68 -25.16 -6.06
C GLU A 149 20.99 -25.85 -7.38
N ALA A 150 22.23 -25.75 -7.83
CA ALA A 150 22.66 -26.41 -9.05
C ALA A 150 22.57 -27.94 -8.84
N GLY A 151 21.45 -28.52 -9.24
CA GLY A 151 21.36 -29.97 -9.35
C GLY A 151 22.48 -30.47 -10.27
N ILE A 152 23.01 -31.66 -9.97
CA ILE A 152 24.19 -32.30 -10.59
C ILE A 152 24.08 -32.51 -12.11
N SER A 153 23.18 -31.85 -12.80
CA SER A 153 22.95 -32.06 -14.24
C SER A 153 22.74 -30.78 -15.00
N ALA A 154 23.82 -30.14 -15.39
CA ALA A 154 24.07 -29.58 -16.72
C ALA A 154 25.31 -28.67 -16.74
N PRO A 155 26.42 -29.05 -17.37
CA PRO A 155 27.60 -28.19 -17.51
C PRO A 155 27.51 -27.28 -18.73
N THR A 156 26.38 -26.71 -19.03
CA THR A 156 26.24 -25.84 -20.24
C THR A 156 25.28 -24.73 -19.99
N SER A 157 25.78 -23.65 -19.48
CA SER A 157 25.53 -22.25 -19.84
C SER A 157 25.85 -21.33 -18.66
N GLY A 158 27.04 -20.78 -18.66
CA GLY A 158 27.51 -19.79 -17.70
C GLY A 158 26.87 -18.41 -17.83
N TYR A 159 25.56 -18.35 -18.14
CA TYR A 159 24.81 -17.11 -18.20
C TYR A 159 23.73 -17.11 -17.12
N GLY A 160 23.91 -16.23 -16.13
CA GLY A 160 22.82 -15.74 -15.30
C GLY A 160 22.49 -16.52 -14.05
N LYS A 161 23.42 -17.26 -13.43
CA LYS A 161 23.25 -17.71 -12.04
C LYS A 161 23.75 -16.61 -11.13
N THR A 162 22.83 -15.90 -10.49
CA THR A 162 23.15 -15.15 -9.28
C THR A 162 23.27 -16.16 -8.17
N ASP A 163 24.44 -16.24 -7.54
CA ASP A 163 24.66 -17.12 -6.36
C ASP A 163 23.95 -16.57 -5.12
N ASN A 164 23.36 -15.38 -5.21
CA ASN A 164 22.68 -14.68 -4.13
C ASN A 164 21.15 -14.87 -4.17
N PRO A 165 20.49 -14.90 -3.02
CA PRO A 165 19.04 -14.72 -2.96
C PRO A 165 18.63 -13.39 -3.60
N GLU A 166 17.43 -13.31 -4.18
CA GLU A 166 16.97 -12.10 -4.86
C GLU A 166 15.55 -11.72 -4.43
N TRP A 167 15.30 -10.43 -4.19
CA TRP A 167 13.96 -9.89 -3.99
C TRP A 167 13.20 -9.76 -5.31
N LYS A 168 12.13 -10.53 -5.47
CA LYS A 168 11.25 -10.50 -6.64
C LYS A 168 9.91 -9.87 -6.30
N ASP A 169 9.36 -9.14 -7.29
CA ASP A 169 7.98 -8.66 -7.20
C ASP A 169 7.01 -9.84 -7.20
N ASP A 170 6.07 -9.79 -6.26
CA ASP A 170 5.07 -10.83 -6.04
C ASP A 170 3.71 -10.19 -5.70
N GLY A 171 3.48 -8.98 -6.18
CA GLY A 171 2.25 -8.22 -5.96
C GLY A 171 1.08 -8.74 -6.80
N PHE A 172 -0.14 -8.49 -6.33
CA PHE A 172 -1.37 -8.89 -7.00
C PHE A 172 -2.51 -7.92 -6.67
N TYR A 173 -3.67 -8.10 -7.29
CA TYR A 173 -4.81 -7.20 -7.15
C TYR A 173 -5.90 -7.80 -6.26
N PHE A 174 -6.67 -6.91 -5.61
CA PHE A 174 -7.90 -7.24 -4.91
C PHE A 174 -9.08 -6.46 -5.47
N PHE A 175 -10.22 -7.13 -5.62
CA PHE A 175 -11.50 -6.44 -5.62
C PHE A 175 -11.93 -6.20 -4.17
N GLU A 176 -12.38 -5.00 -3.85
CA GLU A 176 -13.07 -4.71 -2.61
C GLU A 176 -14.56 -4.57 -2.92
N ILE A 177 -15.39 -5.32 -2.18
CA ILE A 177 -16.84 -5.34 -2.31
C ILE A 177 -17.42 -5.42 -0.90
N ASN A 178 -18.17 -4.41 -0.50
CA ASN A 178 -18.80 -4.33 0.83
C ASN A 178 -17.81 -4.56 1.99
N GLY A 179 -16.62 -3.99 1.90
CA GLY A 179 -15.57 -4.12 2.92
C GLY A 179 -14.81 -5.46 2.90
N LYS A 180 -15.08 -6.33 1.92
CA LYS A 180 -14.37 -7.61 1.75
C LYS A 180 -13.39 -7.54 0.59
N TYR A 181 -12.17 -7.99 0.85
CA TYR A 181 -11.11 -8.07 -0.15
C TYR A 181 -11.08 -9.47 -0.76
N LEU A 182 -11.19 -9.55 -2.08
CA LEU A 182 -11.16 -10.79 -2.85
C LEU A 182 -10.01 -10.71 -3.84
N GLU A 183 -9.07 -11.65 -3.77
CA GLU A 183 -7.95 -11.71 -4.70
C GLU A 183 -8.42 -11.82 -6.15
N VAL A 184 -7.88 -11.00 -7.04
CA VAL A 184 -8.14 -11.07 -8.47
C VAL A 184 -7.40 -12.27 -9.06
N PRO A 185 -8.11 -13.29 -9.53
CA PRO A 185 -7.45 -14.49 -10.05
C PRO A 185 -6.79 -14.21 -11.40
N THR A 186 -5.70 -14.89 -11.68
CA THR A 186 -5.00 -14.80 -12.97
C THR A 186 -5.72 -15.51 -14.12
N LYS A 187 -6.68 -16.42 -13.80
CA LYS A 187 -7.42 -17.22 -14.77
C LYS A 187 -8.89 -16.84 -14.81
N TYR A 188 -9.43 -16.62 -16.01
CA TYR A 188 -10.83 -16.25 -16.22
C TYR A 188 -11.84 -17.23 -15.60
N LYS A 189 -11.57 -18.55 -15.68
CA LYS A 189 -12.42 -19.56 -15.03
C LYS A 189 -12.56 -19.32 -13.53
N LYS A 190 -11.44 -18.97 -12.87
CA LYS A 190 -11.44 -18.65 -11.44
C LYS A 190 -12.19 -17.35 -11.12
N LEU A 191 -12.16 -16.38 -12.02
CA LEU A 191 -12.97 -15.17 -11.87
C LEU A 191 -14.47 -15.46 -11.88
N LEU A 192 -14.94 -16.36 -12.76
CA LEU A 192 -16.34 -16.82 -12.76
C LEU A 192 -16.72 -17.53 -11.45
N GLU A 193 -15.80 -18.31 -10.87
CA GLU A 193 -16.02 -19.04 -9.61
C GLU A 193 -16.23 -18.08 -8.41
N LEU A 194 -15.75 -16.84 -8.46
CA LEU A 194 -15.98 -15.83 -7.41
C LEU A 194 -17.45 -15.40 -7.31
N LYS A 195 -18.24 -15.52 -8.40
CA LYS A 195 -19.67 -15.14 -8.48
C LYS A 195 -19.99 -13.71 -8.05
N ILE A 196 -19.03 -12.79 -8.23
CA ILE A 196 -19.18 -11.36 -7.90
C ILE A 196 -19.67 -10.54 -9.10
N PHE A 197 -19.61 -11.09 -10.29
CA PHE A 197 -20.07 -10.48 -11.53
C PHE A 197 -21.19 -11.33 -12.16
N ASP A 198 -22.13 -10.65 -12.82
CA ASP A 198 -23.06 -11.37 -13.71
C ASP A 198 -22.30 -12.06 -14.83
N GLU A 199 -22.55 -13.37 -15.00
CA GLU A 199 -21.77 -14.21 -15.90
C GLU A 199 -21.91 -13.81 -17.36
N GLU A 200 -23.13 -13.48 -17.80
CA GLU A 200 -23.39 -13.11 -19.21
C GLU A 200 -22.79 -11.74 -19.54
N LYS A 201 -22.93 -10.79 -18.65
CA LYS A 201 -22.28 -9.46 -18.79
C LYS A 201 -20.75 -9.61 -18.80
N LEU A 202 -20.19 -10.46 -17.94
CA LEU A 202 -18.75 -10.68 -17.90
C LEU A 202 -18.21 -11.36 -19.16
N LYS A 203 -18.96 -12.32 -19.75
CA LYS A 203 -18.63 -12.92 -21.05
C LYS A 203 -18.64 -11.88 -22.17
N ALA A 204 -19.68 -11.04 -22.20
CA ALA A 204 -19.82 -9.98 -23.17
C ALA A 204 -18.67 -8.95 -23.04
N PHE A 205 -18.38 -8.52 -21.82
CA PHE A 205 -17.25 -7.62 -21.52
C PHE A 205 -15.93 -8.21 -22.01
N ARG A 206 -15.62 -9.47 -21.64
CA ARG A 206 -14.40 -10.15 -22.05
C ARG A 206 -14.21 -10.14 -23.57
N LYS A 207 -15.28 -10.46 -24.32
CA LYS A 207 -15.26 -10.48 -25.77
C LYS A 207 -15.01 -9.09 -26.37
N LYS A 208 -15.72 -8.08 -25.85
CA LYS A 208 -15.67 -6.71 -26.37
C LYS A 208 -14.34 -6.01 -26.03
N TYR A 209 -13.86 -6.12 -24.81
CA TYR A 209 -12.74 -5.33 -24.29
C TYR A 209 -11.43 -6.11 -24.17
N LYS A 210 -11.40 -7.39 -24.59
CA LYS A 210 -10.22 -8.28 -24.52
C LYS A 210 -9.61 -8.31 -23.12
N LEU A 211 -10.42 -8.67 -22.13
CA LEU A 211 -10.03 -8.72 -20.72
C LEU A 211 -8.74 -9.54 -20.51
N ASP A 212 -7.74 -8.90 -19.91
CA ASP A 212 -6.52 -9.54 -19.38
C ASP A 212 -6.43 -9.21 -17.87
N LEU A 213 -6.59 -10.22 -17.03
CA LEU A 213 -6.62 -10.09 -15.57
C LEU A 213 -5.26 -9.73 -14.94
N ARG A 214 -4.19 -9.70 -15.73
CA ARG A 214 -2.86 -9.29 -15.29
C ARG A 214 -2.56 -7.82 -15.56
N LYS A 215 -3.44 -7.13 -16.31
CA LYS A 215 -3.26 -5.74 -16.73
C LYS A 215 -4.16 -4.82 -15.92
N GLU A 216 -3.57 -3.96 -15.10
CA GLU A 216 -4.28 -3.00 -14.26
C GLU A 216 -5.35 -2.20 -15.05
N GLY A 217 -4.98 -1.63 -16.19
CA GLY A 217 -5.92 -0.87 -17.00
C GLY A 217 -7.16 -1.68 -17.42
N LYS A 218 -6.99 -2.99 -17.68
CA LYS A 218 -8.14 -3.87 -18.00
C LYS A 218 -8.99 -4.22 -16.79
N LEU A 219 -8.39 -4.29 -15.63
CA LEU A 219 -9.12 -4.45 -14.37
C LEU A 219 -9.89 -3.18 -14.00
N ILE A 220 -9.30 -2.00 -14.21
CA ILE A 220 -9.98 -0.72 -14.02
C ILE A 220 -11.19 -0.59 -14.97
N GLU A 221 -11.02 -0.94 -16.25
CA GLU A 221 -12.12 -0.96 -17.23
C GLU A 221 -13.25 -1.90 -16.78
N LEU A 222 -12.91 -3.09 -16.26
CA LEU A 222 -13.86 -4.07 -15.74
C LEU A 222 -14.64 -3.50 -14.56
N VAL A 223 -13.95 -2.94 -13.56
CA VAL A 223 -14.55 -2.39 -12.35
C VAL A 223 -15.50 -1.23 -12.71
N LYS A 224 -15.08 -0.31 -13.59
CA LYS A 224 -15.94 0.79 -14.07
C LYS A 224 -17.21 0.25 -14.72
N TYR A 225 -17.07 -0.71 -15.63
CA TYR A 225 -18.20 -1.29 -16.35
C TYR A 225 -19.27 -1.86 -15.41
N PHE A 226 -18.85 -2.55 -14.34
CA PHE A 226 -19.77 -3.17 -13.37
C PHE A 226 -20.27 -2.22 -12.28
N ASN A 227 -19.69 -1.03 -12.14
CA ASN A 227 -20.27 0.03 -11.29
C ASN A 227 -21.32 0.87 -12.02
N GLU A 228 -21.24 0.97 -13.37
CA GLU A 228 -22.15 1.79 -14.19
C GLU A 228 -23.39 1.03 -14.71
N ASN A 229 -23.40 -0.31 -14.67
CA ASN A 229 -24.42 -1.19 -15.26
C ASN A 229 -24.93 -2.26 -14.28
#